data_ccec1519a848110682a7fd5edff97b6c
#
_entry.id   ccec1519a848110682a7fd5edff97b6c
#
_cell.length_a   1.000
_cell.length_b   1.000
_cell.length_c   1.000
_cell.angle_alpha   90.00
_cell.angle_beta   90.00
_cell.angle_gamma   90.00
#
_symmetry.space_group_name_H-M   'P 1'
#
loop_
_entity.id
_entity.type
_entity.pdbx_description
1 polymer ?
#
loop_
_entity_poly.entity_id
_entity_poly.type
_entity_poly.pdbx_seq_one_letter_code
_entity_poly.pdbx_strand_id
1 'polypeptide(L)'
;MIKYKILIALSFILFNSSYLEAERIVIKNATIYDGIDDSSYNGHILIENGLIKKLSKSSAIQGDRVIDVEGKIVTPGLIAPDTEIGIVEIGALSVTRDDESNIYDVGFSIHSAFNPNSTLIPWNRSNGITSAITLPRNTSSPIGGLGSFFLLDSKM
;
A
#
# COMPACT_ATOMS: atom_id res chain seq x y z
N MET A 1 -28.31 46.92 -8.54
CA MET A 1 -27.61 46.65 -7.25
C MET A 1 -27.45 45.17 -6.91
N ILE A 2 -28.41 44.29 -7.20
CA ILE A 2 -28.33 42.84 -6.88
C ILE A 2 -27.23 42.09 -7.67
N LYS A 3 -27.04 42.38 -8.95
CA LYS A 3 -26.03 41.74 -9.81
C LYS A 3 -24.58 41.89 -9.32
N TYR A 4 -24.23 43.07 -8.77
CA TYR A 4 -22.88 43.32 -8.23
C TYR A 4 -22.63 42.58 -6.91
N LYS A 5 -23.66 42.40 -6.07
CA LYS A 5 -23.55 41.64 -4.82
C LYS A 5 -23.31 40.15 -5.09
N ILE A 6 -23.93 39.59 -6.13
CA ILE A 6 -23.72 38.21 -6.56
C ILE A 6 -22.31 38.01 -7.11
N LEU A 7 -21.79 38.96 -7.87
CA LEU A 7 -20.44 38.89 -8.44
C LEU A 7 -19.35 38.92 -7.35
N ILE A 8 -19.55 39.80 -6.33
CA ILE A 8 -18.64 39.90 -5.18
C ILE A 8 -18.68 38.60 -4.33
N ALA A 9 -19.86 38.02 -4.12
CA ALA A 9 -20.00 36.78 -3.39
C ALA A 9 -19.33 35.59 -4.15
N LEU A 10 -19.46 35.55 -5.47
CA LEU A 10 -18.82 34.52 -6.30
C LEU A 10 -17.29 34.68 -6.30
N SER A 11 -16.77 35.90 -6.31
CA SER A 11 -15.33 36.17 -6.18
C SER A 11 -14.77 35.73 -4.84
N PHE A 12 -15.52 35.88 -3.74
CA PHE A 12 -15.09 35.47 -2.40
C PHE A 12 -15.02 33.94 -2.25
N ILE A 13 -15.89 33.17 -2.97
CA ILE A 13 -15.88 31.72 -2.97
C ILE A 13 -14.67 31.18 -3.74
N LEU A 14 -14.24 31.82 -4.80
CA LEU A 14 -13.08 31.44 -5.59
C LEU A 14 -11.73 31.70 -4.87
N PHE A 15 -11.69 32.61 -3.90
CA PHE A 15 -10.48 32.92 -3.12
C PHE A 15 -10.26 31.98 -1.92
N ASN A 16 -11.24 31.16 -1.54
CA ASN A 16 -11.09 30.17 -0.48
C ASN A 16 -10.71 28.79 -1.02
N SER A 17 -9.97 28.70 -2.12
CA SER A 17 -9.28 27.47 -2.48
C SER A 17 -8.18 27.26 -1.43
N SER A 18 -8.51 26.54 -0.37
CA SER A 18 -7.51 25.99 0.54
C SER A 18 -6.56 25.16 -0.32
N TYR A 19 -5.36 25.66 -0.56
CA TYR A 19 -4.28 24.85 -1.10
C TYR A 19 -4.11 23.71 -0.12
N LEU A 20 -4.50 22.50 -0.53
CA LEU A 20 -4.18 21.29 0.21
C LEU A 20 -2.66 21.15 0.08
N GLU A 21 -1.94 21.75 1.00
CA GLU A 21 -0.49 21.63 1.04
C GLU A 21 -0.17 20.16 1.32
N ALA A 22 0.65 19.59 0.48
CA ALA A 22 1.04 18.20 0.59
C ALA A 22 1.80 17.97 1.88
N GLU A 23 1.27 17.18 2.80
CA GLU A 23 1.95 16.82 4.05
C GLU A 23 3.32 16.22 3.73
N ARG A 24 4.35 16.85 4.27
CA ARG A 24 5.74 16.40 4.17
C ARG A 24 6.16 15.72 5.46
N ILE A 25 6.35 14.40 5.39
CA ILE A 25 6.77 13.59 6.53
C ILE A 25 8.25 13.27 6.39
N VAL A 26 9.02 13.50 7.45
CA VAL A 26 10.42 13.10 7.54
C VAL A 26 10.56 11.98 8.55
N ILE A 27 11.05 10.82 8.10
CA ILE A 27 11.58 9.77 8.97
C ILE A 27 13.05 10.07 9.22
N LYS A 28 13.41 10.31 10.46
CA LYS A 28 14.75 10.77 10.87
C LYS A 28 15.50 9.68 11.62
N ASN A 29 16.83 9.67 11.48
CA ASN A 29 17.73 8.76 12.19
C ASN A 29 17.41 7.27 11.94
N ALA A 30 17.16 6.89 10.68
CA ALA A 30 16.89 5.52 10.29
C ALA A 30 18.17 4.79 9.84
N THR A 31 18.26 3.50 10.14
CA THR A 31 19.15 2.56 9.45
C THR A 31 18.41 2.01 8.24
N ILE A 32 18.77 2.50 7.05
CA ILE A 32 18.00 2.26 5.82
C ILE A 32 18.61 1.11 5.03
N TYR A 33 17.79 0.12 4.69
CA TYR A 33 18.03 -0.86 3.64
C TYR A 33 17.08 -0.50 2.49
N ASP A 34 17.61 0.00 1.38
CA ASP A 34 16.78 0.48 0.26
C ASP A 34 16.40 -0.62 -0.74
N GLY A 35 16.96 -1.82 -0.58
CA GLY A 35 16.73 -2.97 -1.45
C GLY A 35 17.47 -2.91 -2.79
N ILE A 36 18.36 -1.95 -2.97
CA ILE A 36 19.22 -1.83 -4.17
C ILE A 36 20.54 -2.54 -3.94
N ASP A 37 21.17 -2.26 -2.79
CA ASP A 37 22.42 -2.86 -2.37
C ASP A 37 22.24 -3.75 -1.14
N ASP A 38 23.14 -4.71 -0.93
CA ASP A 38 23.14 -5.57 0.27
C ASP A 38 23.61 -4.82 1.55
N SER A 39 23.88 -3.53 1.45
CA SER A 39 24.39 -2.70 2.54
C SER A 39 23.30 -1.74 3.06
N SER A 40 23.38 -1.45 4.36
CA SER A 40 22.57 -0.40 4.99
C SER A 40 23.36 0.88 5.16
N TYR A 41 22.68 1.98 5.34
CA TYR A 41 23.27 3.26 5.73
C TYR A 41 22.35 4.03 6.68
N ASN A 42 22.94 4.88 7.51
CA ASN A 42 22.18 5.77 8.37
C ASN A 42 21.71 7.00 7.58
N GLY A 43 20.45 7.35 7.70
CA GLY A 43 19.89 8.44 6.93
C GLY A 43 18.48 8.85 7.33
N HIS A 44 17.89 9.65 6.46
CA HIS A 44 16.57 10.24 6.62
C HIS A 44 15.77 10.03 5.34
N ILE A 45 14.44 9.88 5.49
CA ILE A 45 13.51 9.66 4.38
C ILE A 45 12.52 10.81 4.36
N LEU A 46 12.39 11.49 3.21
CA LEU A 46 11.35 12.47 2.96
C LEU A 46 10.21 11.82 2.18
N ILE A 47 9.02 11.87 2.75
CA ILE A 47 7.78 11.42 2.13
C ILE A 47 6.92 12.66 1.87
N GLU A 48 6.38 12.77 0.66
CA GLU A 48 5.50 13.86 0.25
C GLU A 48 4.39 13.29 -0.63
N ASN A 49 3.14 13.59 -0.32
CA ASN A 49 1.98 13.01 -1.01
C ASN A 49 1.98 11.46 -1.03
N GLY A 50 2.41 10.82 0.05
CA GLY A 50 2.51 9.37 0.13
C GLY A 50 3.63 8.73 -0.68
N LEU A 51 4.50 9.53 -1.31
CA LEU A 51 5.63 9.07 -2.12
C LEU A 51 6.96 9.39 -1.46
N ILE A 52 7.91 8.45 -1.51
CA ILE A 52 9.29 8.70 -1.10
C ILE A 52 9.92 9.66 -2.12
N LYS A 53 10.21 10.88 -1.68
CA LYS A 53 10.83 11.92 -2.53
C LYS A 53 12.34 11.94 -2.44
N LYS A 54 12.88 11.60 -1.27
CA LYS A 54 14.32 11.68 -1.06
C LYS A 54 14.77 10.74 0.04
N LEU A 55 15.88 10.06 -0.21
CA LEU A 55 16.72 9.41 0.80
C LEU A 55 17.96 10.26 0.98
N SER A 56 18.39 10.56 2.20
CA SER A 56 19.51 11.46 2.46
C SER A 56 20.29 11.06 3.68
N LYS A 57 21.59 11.13 3.58
CA LYS A 57 22.52 11.00 4.72
C LYS A 57 22.65 12.30 5.52
N SER A 58 22.16 13.43 4.97
CA SER A 58 22.22 14.75 5.62
C SER A 58 20.98 15.02 6.43
N SER A 59 21.15 15.53 7.65
CA SER A 59 20.07 15.92 8.57
C SER A 59 19.28 17.19 8.17
N ALA A 60 19.67 17.84 7.07
CA ALA A 60 19.06 19.10 6.61
C ALA A 60 17.71 18.94 5.89
N ILE A 61 17.01 17.81 6.07
CA ILE A 61 15.67 17.61 5.51
C ILE A 61 14.64 18.18 6.50
N GLN A 62 13.77 19.05 6.00
CA GLN A 62 12.66 19.63 6.74
C GLN A 62 11.34 19.05 6.23
N GLY A 63 10.38 18.88 7.14
CA GLY A 63 9.02 18.44 6.85
C GLY A 63 8.05 18.98 7.90
N ASP A 64 6.77 18.86 7.61
CA ASP A 64 5.70 19.34 8.50
C ASP A 64 5.55 18.41 9.71
N ARG A 65 5.86 17.14 9.49
CA ARG A 65 5.88 16.11 10.53
C ARG A 65 7.22 15.37 10.52
N VAL A 66 7.83 15.27 11.69
CA VAL A 66 9.11 14.56 11.87
C VAL A 66 8.89 13.38 12.81
N ILE A 67 9.32 12.19 12.38
CA ILE A 67 9.30 10.96 13.14
C ILE A 67 10.75 10.52 13.34
N ASP A 68 11.26 10.65 14.56
CA ASP A 68 12.59 10.14 14.91
C ASP A 68 12.46 8.65 15.25
N VAL A 69 13.13 7.80 14.47
CA VAL A 69 13.10 6.35 14.67
C VAL A 69 14.29 5.82 15.46
N GLU A 70 15.18 6.71 15.95
CA GLU A 70 16.24 6.39 16.90
C GLU A 70 17.15 5.23 16.47
N GLY A 71 17.49 5.19 15.20
CA GLY A 71 18.37 4.16 14.63
C GLY A 71 17.63 2.86 14.24
N LYS A 72 16.31 2.80 14.34
CA LYS A 72 15.56 1.61 13.91
C LYS A 72 15.76 1.35 12.42
N ILE A 73 15.65 0.07 12.10
CA ILE A 73 15.75 -0.40 10.71
C ILE A 73 14.51 -0.03 9.94
N VAL A 74 14.72 0.53 8.74
CA VAL A 74 13.68 0.82 7.76
C VAL A 74 14.03 0.08 6.47
N THR A 75 13.06 -0.71 5.99
CA THR A 75 13.16 -1.50 4.75
C THR A 75 12.01 -1.17 3.83
N PRO A 76 12.08 -1.48 2.53
CA PRO A 76 10.88 -1.62 1.70
C PRO A 76 9.89 -2.60 2.33
N GLY A 77 8.60 -2.43 2.02
CA GLY A 77 7.59 -3.37 2.49
C GLY A 77 7.84 -4.78 1.94
N LEU A 78 7.55 -5.79 2.77
CA LEU A 78 7.77 -7.18 2.40
C LEU A 78 6.72 -7.64 1.37
N ILE A 79 7.15 -8.52 0.48
CA ILE A 79 6.29 -9.19 -0.50
C ILE A 79 6.11 -10.64 -0.04
N ALA A 80 4.86 -11.06 0.17
CA ALA A 80 4.54 -12.47 0.39
C ALA A 80 4.46 -13.18 -0.98
N PRO A 81 5.39 -14.10 -1.30
CA PRO A 81 5.53 -14.64 -2.67
C PRO A 81 4.57 -15.76 -3.00
N ASP A 82 3.94 -16.39 -2.01
CA ASP A 82 3.01 -17.50 -2.15
C ASP A 82 1.99 -17.45 -1.01
N THR A 83 0.79 -16.99 -1.29
CA THR A 83 -0.21 -16.72 -0.26
C THR A 83 -1.63 -16.92 -0.75
N GLU A 84 -2.56 -17.04 0.19
CA GLU A 84 -4.01 -17.09 0.00
C GLU A 84 -4.69 -15.80 0.49
N ILE A 85 -3.91 -14.73 0.77
CA ILE A 85 -4.46 -13.45 1.23
C ILE A 85 -5.46 -12.91 0.21
N GLY A 86 -6.65 -12.56 0.69
CA GLY A 86 -7.73 -12.00 -0.12
C GLY A 86 -8.59 -13.03 -0.85
N ILE A 87 -8.28 -14.34 -0.75
CA ILE A 87 -9.07 -15.42 -1.37
C ILE A 87 -9.47 -16.51 -0.38
N VAL A 88 -8.86 -16.56 0.80
CA VAL A 88 -9.25 -17.44 1.90
C VAL A 88 -9.29 -16.63 3.19
N GLU A 89 -10.47 -16.53 3.83
CA GLU A 89 -10.60 -15.85 5.12
C GLU A 89 -10.40 -16.82 6.28
N ILE A 90 -11.06 -17.97 6.24
CA ILE A 90 -10.97 -19.01 7.27
C ILE A 90 -10.69 -20.35 6.58
N GLY A 91 -9.49 -20.84 6.69
CA GLY A 91 -9.06 -22.05 6.00
C GLY A 91 -9.91 -23.31 6.27
N ALA A 92 -10.54 -23.39 7.43
CA ALA A 92 -11.43 -24.52 7.81
C ALA A 92 -12.87 -24.40 7.25
N LEU A 93 -13.23 -23.27 6.64
CA LEU A 93 -14.58 -23.01 6.14
C LEU A 93 -14.57 -22.90 4.61
N SER A 94 -15.08 -23.91 3.92
CA SER A 94 -15.12 -23.94 2.45
C SER A 94 -15.85 -22.74 1.82
N VAL A 95 -16.89 -22.22 2.50
CA VAL A 95 -17.65 -21.06 2.02
C VAL A 95 -16.85 -19.74 2.02
N THR A 96 -15.65 -19.73 2.59
CA THR A 96 -14.74 -18.56 2.64
C THR A 96 -13.50 -18.78 1.80
N ARG A 97 -13.50 -19.78 0.92
CA ARG A 97 -12.39 -20.17 0.07
C ARG A 97 -12.74 -19.94 -1.39
N ASP A 98 -11.99 -19.06 -2.03
CA ASP A 98 -12.09 -18.71 -3.46
C ASP A 98 -10.79 -19.06 -4.20
N ASP A 99 -10.00 -19.96 -3.64
CA ASP A 99 -8.68 -20.35 -4.11
C ASP A 99 -8.69 -21.54 -5.10
N GLU A 100 -9.84 -22.20 -5.28
CA GLU A 100 -10.00 -23.36 -6.15
C GLU A 100 -11.29 -23.29 -6.97
N SER A 101 -11.32 -23.99 -8.09
CA SER A 101 -12.48 -24.11 -8.96
C SER A 101 -12.65 -25.53 -9.46
N ASN A 102 -13.89 -26.03 -9.42
CA ASN A 102 -14.24 -27.34 -10.01
C ASN A 102 -14.65 -27.22 -11.49
N ILE A 103 -14.69 -25.99 -12.04
CA ILE A 103 -15.18 -25.70 -13.40
C ILE A 103 -14.04 -25.26 -14.31
N TYR A 104 -13.10 -24.48 -13.75
CA TYR A 104 -12.00 -23.87 -14.49
C TYR A 104 -10.66 -24.43 -14.01
N ASP A 105 -9.84 -24.81 -14.99
CA ASP A 105 -8.45 -25.25 -14.77
C ASP A 105 -7.50 -24.08 -15.05
N VAL A 106 -6.81 -24.14 -16.17
CA VAL A 106 -5.85 -23.14 -16.64
C VAL A 106 -6.48 -21.74 -16.82
N GLY A 107 -7.78 -21.69 -17.11
CA GLY A 107 -8.53 -20.44 -17.26
C GLY A 107 -8.96 -19.78 -15.95
N PHE A 108 -8.73 -20.41 -14.81
CA PHE A 108 -9.06 -19.81 -13.51
C PHE A 108 -8.10 -18.67 -13.20
N SER A 109 -8.63 -17.52 -12.83
CA SER A 109 -7.85 -16.33 -12.48
C SER A 109 -8.20 -15.83 -11.09
N ILE A 110 -7.22 -15.81 -10.22
CA ILE A 110 -7.32 -15.28 -8.86
C ILE A 110 -7.67 -13.80 -8.82
N HIS A 111 -7.31 -13.06 -9.87
CA HIS A 111 -7.57 -11.62 -9.92
C HIS A 111 -9.06 -11.27 -9.70
N SER A 112 -9.96 -12.08 -10.26
CA SER A 112 -11.41 -11.87 -10.14
C SER A 112 -11.99 -12.39 -8.82
N ALA A 113 -11.27 -13.27 -8.12
CA ALA A 113 -11.69 -13.85 -6.85
C ALA A 113 -11.19 -13.05 -5.63
N PHE A 114 -10.28 -12.10 -5.85
CA PHE A 114 -9.66 -11.37 -4.75
C PHE A 114 -10.66 -10.45 -4.03
N ASN A 115 -10.76 -10.63 -2.72
CA ASN A 115 -11.55 -9.78 -1.84
C ASN A 115 -10.70 -8.66 -1.22
N PRO A 116 -10.82 -7.41 -1.68
CA PRO A 116 -10.05 -6.28 -1.14
C PRO A 116 -10.46 -5.91 0.29
N ASN A 117 -11.61 -6.39 0.77
CA ASN A 117 -12.09 -6.18 2.14
C ASN A 117 -11.72 -7.32 3.10
N SER A 118 -10.84 -8.23 2.68
CA SER A 118 -10.35 -9.30 3.55
C SER A 118 -9.75 -8.74 4.85
N THR A 119 -10.16 -9.31 5.98
CA THR A 119 -9.64 -8.92 7.30
C THR A 119 -8.16 -9.26 7.48
N LEU A 120 -7.65 -10.17 6.67
CA LEU A 120 -6.23 -10.55 6.66
C LEU A 120 -5.33 -9.47 6.06
N ILE A 121 -5.87 -8.60 5.20
CA ILE A 121 -5.09 -7.52 4.56
C ILE A 121 -4.52 -6.54 5.61
N PRO A 122 -5.33 -5.86 6.45
CA PRO A 122 -4.80 -4.94 7.45
C PRO A 122 -3.91 -5.64 8.49
N TRP A 123 -4.21 -6.91 8.81
CA TRP A 123 -3.38 -7.71 9.71
C TRP A 123 -1.98 -7.93 9.15
N ASN A 124 -1.86 -8.40 7.92
CA ASN A 124 -0.57 -8.65 7.27
C ASN A 124 0.20 -7.35 7.05
N ARG A 125 -0.49 -6.28 6.67
CA ARG A 125 0.13 -4.96 6.49
C ARG A 125 0.71 -4.40 7.78
N SER A 126 0.04 -4.58 8.93
CA SER A 126 0.56 -4.15 10.23
C SER A 126 1.82 -4.92 10.65
N ASN A 127 2.06 -6.09 10.05
CA ASN A 127 3.27 -6.88 10.23
C ASN A 127 4.33 -6.65 9.13
N GLY A 128 4.14 -5.62 8.29
CA GLY A 128 5.14 -5.20 7.28
C GLY A 128 4.99 -5.85 5.91
N ILE A 129 3.99 -6.71 5.68
CA ILE A 129 3.70 -7.26 4.37
C ILE A 129 2.83 -6.26 3.60
N THR A 130 3.38 -5.63 2.58
CA THR A 130 2.71 -4.57 1.81
C THR A 130 2.20 -5.05 0.46
N SER A 131 2.65 -6.23 0.02
CA SER A 131 2.26 -6.82 -1.25
C SER A 131 2.17 -8.34 -1.14
N ALA A 132 1.34 -8.96 -1.96
CA ALA A 132 1.16 -10.39 -1.99
C ALA A 132 1.09 -10.91 -3.43
N ILE A 133 1.69 -12.07 -3.67
CA ILE A 133 1.42 -12.89 -4.86
C ILE A 133 0.46 -13.97 -4.40
N THR A 134 -0.80 -13.84 -4.78
CA THR A 134 -1.84 -14.80 -4.43
C THR A 134 -1.98 -15.83 -5.55
N LEU A 135 -1.95 -17.09 -5.17
CA LEU A 135 -1.96 -18.23 -6.10
C LEU A 135 -3.19 -19.12 -5.85
N PRO A 136 -3.78 -19.69 -6.93
CA PRO A 136 -4.82 -20.70 -6.78
C PRO A 136 -4.25 -22.00 -6.20
N ARG A 137 -5.05 -22.67 -5.39
CA ARG A 137 -4.72 -23.97 -4.78
C ARG A 137 -5.50 -25.11 -5.42
N ASN A 138 -5.90 -24.97 -6.67
CA ASN A 138 -6.66 -26.00 -7.36
C ASN A 138 -5.84 -27.29 -7.46
N THR A 139 -6.31 -28.33 -6.78
CA THR A 139 -5.65 -29.64 -6.70
C THR A 139 -6.18 -30.65 -7.72
N SER A 140 -7.27 -30.31 -8.42
CA SER A 140 -7.91 -31.19 -9.41
C SER A 140 -7.17 -31.22 -10.76
N SER A 141 -6.26 -30.27 -11.00
CA SER A 141 -5.48 -30.15 -12.24
C SER A 141 -4.00 -29.90 -11.93
N PRO A 142 -3.07 -30.38 -12.78
CA PRO A 142 -1.65 -30.06 -12.68
C PRO A 142 -1.35 -28.54 -12.78
N ILE A 143 -2.25 -27.77 -13.38
CA ILE A 143 -2.16 -26.30 -13.49
C ILE A 143 -3.40 -25.73 -12.86
N GLY A 144 -3.23 -25.11 -11.69
CA GLY A 144 -4.34 -24.60 -10.87
C GLY A 144 -4.99 -23.32 -11.41
N GLY A 145 -4.32 -22.60 -12.32
CA GLY A 145 -4.79 -21.32 -12.87
C GLY A 145 -3.75 -20.22 -12.78
N LEU A 146 -4.18 -18.96 -12.98
CA LEU A 146 -3.34 -17.77 -12.98
C LEU A 146 -3.34 -17.12 -11.59
N GLY A 147 -2.16 -16.97 -11.02
CA GLY A 147 -1.93 -16.14 -9.84
C GLY A 147 -1.92 -14.64 -10.18
N SER A 148 -1.98 -13.79 -9.17
CA SER A 148 -1.94 -12.33 -9.34
C SER A 148 -1.13 -11.67 -8.24
N PHE A 149 -0.52 -10.54 -8.58
CA PHE A 149 0.17 -9.66 -7.63
C PHE A 149 -0.80 -8.57 -7.17
N PHE A 150 -0.86 -8.37 -5.86
CA PHE A 150 -1.70 -7.36 -5.23
C PHE A 150 -0.89 -6.45 -4.32
N LEU A 151 -1.15 -5.15 -4.38
CA LEU A 151 -0.75 -4.22 -3.35
C LEU A 151 -1.79 -4.32 -2.21
N LEU A 152 -1.33 -4.54 -0.98
CA LEU A 152 -2.21 -4.64 0.19
C LEU A 152 -2.50 -3.24 0.76
N ASP A 153 -2.91 -2.33 -0.09
CA ASP A 153 -3.25 -0.98 0.30
C ASP A 153 -4.75 -0.85 0.62
N SER A 154 -5.16 0.26 1.27
CA SER A 154 -6.55 0.49 1.67
C SER A 154 -7.37 1.25 0.63
N LYS A 155 -6.85 1.40 -0.57
CA LYS A 155 -7.43 2.24 -1.64
C LYS A 155 -7.78 1.41 -2.87
N MET A 156 -8.38 0.24 -2.66
CA MET A 156 -9.04 -0.45 -3.78
C MET A 156 -10.53 -0.14 -3.77
#